data_cc36343d27a5111935804d7f566e203d
#
_entry.id   cc36343d27a5111935804d7f566e203d
#
_cell.length_a   1.000
_cell.length_b   1.000
_cell.length_c   1.000
_cell.angle_alpha   90.00
_cell.angle_beta   90.00
_cell.angle_gamma   90.00
#
_symmetry.space_group_name_H-M   'P 1'
#
loop_
_entity.id
_entity.type
_entity.pdbx_description
1 polymer ?
#
loop_
_entity_poly.entity_id
_entity_poly.type
_entity_poly.pdbx_seq_one_letter_code
_entity_poly.pdbx_strand_id
1 'polypeptide(L)'
;NGAIELKIKNISKDYIECESKDEGLIANRKHVNFPGARLSLPSLTRKDKKDIKYGIEKGIDFIALSFCRTKKDLDELKKFLGKGINKIEVFAKIEDQQGLKNAELIANASDGIMVARGDLGIETDITNLPYIQRNLIKTGAQYGKKTVVATQLLETMIENPHPSRAEVSDIANAVYEGADALMLSGETSVGKYPIECVKYLSDIVLNAEKSETLHFESNFRQKTDWHTLAATSVKLATKINADAIVVLTRSGFTANIISRYKPKMPIYAFTNNRASQSKLSITSTVENIYLRFSKNHEATISQAFDLLKNRYKIKGKKKFIVISGVFSDIYADAIQIRNFI
;
A
#
# COMPACT_ATOMS: atom_id res chain seq x y z
N ASN A 1 1.37 -10.68 -20.58
CA ASN A 1 0.63 -11.43 -19.53
C ASN A 1 1.02 -12.93 -19.48
N GLY A 2 2.23 -13.32 -20.01
CA GLY A 2 2.68 -14.72 -19.95
C GLY A 2 1.87 -15.71 -20.79
N ALA A 3 1.11 -15.23 -21.78
CA ALA A 3 0.23 -16.07 -22.59
C ALA A 3 0.96 -16.93 -23.63
N ILE A 4 2.22 -16.62 -23.95
CA ILE A 4 3.01 -17.34 -24.94
C ILE A 4 4.37 -17.67 -24.35
N GLU A 5 4.67 -18.95 -24.22
CA GLU A 5 5.98 -19.43 -23.79
C GLU A 5 6.89 -19.69 -25.04
N LEU A 6 8.10 -19.13 -24.96
CA LEU A 6 9.11 -19.27 -25.97
C LEU A 6 10.31 -20.05 -25.43
N LYS A 7 10.67 -21.15 -26.09
CA LYS A 7 11.88 -21.93 -25.79
C LYS A 7 13.05 -21.40 -26.60
N ILE A 8 14.10 -20.92 -25.96
CA ILE A 8 15.33 -20.50 -26.63
C ILE A 8 16.00 -21.73 -27.27
N LYS A 9 16.24 -21.68 -28.57
CA LYS A 9 16.96 -22.70 -29.35
C LYS A 9 18.40 -22.29 -29.58
N ASN A 10 18.63 -21.03 -29.93
CA ASN A 10 19.95 -20.51 -30.25
C ASN A 10 20.09 -19.05 -29.83
N ILE A 11 21.29 -18.65 -29.43
CA ILE A 11 21.63 -17.26 -29.07
C ILE A 11 22.76 -16.80 -29.96
N SER A 12 22.51 -15.81 -30.80
CA SER A 12 23.49 -15.13 -31.63
C SER A 12 23.78 -13.74 -31.08
N LYS A 13 24.74 -13.04 -31.64
CA LYS A 13 25.10 -11.68 -31.21
C LYS A 13 23.95 -10.68 -31.34
N ASP A 14 23.15 -10.83 -32.42
CA ASP A 14 22.14 -9.84 -32.80
C ASP A 14 20.70 -10.34 -32.66
N TYR A 15 20.48 -11.62 -32.41
CA TYR A 15 19.15 -12.20 -32.26
C TYR A 15 19.15 -13.47 -31.40
N ILE A 16 17.96 -13.76 -30.86
CA ILE A 16 17.66 -15.02 -30.15
C ILE A 16 16.62 -15.77 -30.97
N GLU A 17 16.95 -17.00 -31.36
CA GLU A 17 16.03 -17.89 -32.04
C GLU A 17 15.22 -18.68 -31.03
N CYS A 18 13.90 -18.60 -31.13
CA CYS A 18 12.98 -19.24 -30.19
C CYS A 18 11.96 -20.10 -30.92
N GLU A 19 11.56 -21.19 -30.30
CA GLU A 19 10.40 -22.01 -30.64
C GLU A 19 9.24 -21.64 -29.74
N SER A 20 8.08 -21.27 -30.30
CA SER A 20 6.86 -21.05 -29.54
C SER A 20 6.28 -22.38 -29.10
N LYS A 21 5.92 -22.48 -27.80
CA LYS A 21 5.22 -23.66 -27.28
C LYS A 21 3.71 -23.49 -27.32
N ASP A 22 3.23 -22.26 -27.42
CA ASP A 22 1.82 -21.94 -27.44
C ASP A 22 1.45 -21.23 -28.73
N GLU A 23 0.19 -21.38 -29.13
CA GLU A 23 -0.39 -20.59 -30.22
C GLU A 23 -0.80 -19.22 -29.70
N GLY A 24 -0.53 -18.16 -30.45
CA GLY A 24 -0.93 -16.84 -30.09
C GLY A 24 -0.41 -15.72 -30.98
N LEU A 25 -0.85 -14.51 -30.73
CA LEU A 25 -0.52 -13.31 -31.48
C LEU A 25 0.51 -12.48 -30.73
N ILE A 26 1.71 -12.34 -31.30
CA ILE A 26 2.78 -11.50 -30.75
C ILE A 26 2.80 -10.17 -31.51
N ALA A 27 2.50 -9.09 -30.82
CA ALA A 27 2.59 -7.74 -31.37
C ALA A 27 3.95 -7.10 -31.02
N ASN A 28 4.29 -6.04 -31.76
CA ASN A 28 5.50 -5.25 -31.50
C ASN A 28 5.48 -4.62 -30.11
N ARG A 29 6.66 -4.45 -29.49
CA ARG A 29 6.88 -3.77 -28.19
C ARG A 29 6.15 -4.44 -27.03
N LYS A 30 5.97 -5.74 -27.08
CA LYS A 30 5.47 -6.52 -25.95
C LYS A 30 6.59 -6.78 -24.96
N HIS A 31 6.22 -6.80 -23.68
CA HIS A 31 7.13 -7.16 -22.61
C HIS A 31 7.54 -8.63 -22.73
N VAL A 32 8.81 -8.91 -22.49
CA VAL A 32 9.38 -10.27 -22.48
C VAL A 32 9.99 -10.51 -21.11
N ASN A 33 9.58 -11.58 -20.44
CA ASN A 33 10.15 -12.04 -19.20
C ASN A 33 11.14 -13.18 -19.47
N PHE A 34 12.15 -13.27 -18.62
CA PHE A 34 13.16 -14.33 -18.66
C PHE A 34 13.23 -15.00 -17.29
N PRO A 35 12.30 -15.93 -16.97
CA PRO A 35 12.23 -16.55 -15.66
C PRO A 35 13.57 -17.17 -15.24
N GLY A 36 14.04 -16.79 -14.03
CA GLY A 36 15.30 -17.27 -13.49
C GLY A 36 16.58 -16.63 -14.04
N ALA A 37 16.50 -15.77 -15.05
CA ALA A 37 17.67 -15.10 -15.61
C ALA A 37 18.09 -13.89 -14.77
N ARG A 38 19.40 -13.73 -14.55
CA ARG A 38 19.96 -12.54 -13.93
C ARG A 38 20.27 -11.49 -14.97
N LEU A 39 19.36 -10.55 -15.16
CA LEU A 39 19.53 -9.46 -16.11
C LEU A 39 20.29 -8.28 -15.46
N SER A 40 21.40 -7.87 -16.07
CA SER A 40 22.19 -6.69 -15.65
C SER A 40 21.60 -5.39 -16.17
N LEU A 41 20.27 -5.20 -16.02
CA LEU A 41 19.59 -3.98 -16.41
C LEU A 41 19.66 -2.92 -15.30
N PRO A 42 19.84 -1.63 -15.62
CA PRO A 42 19.81 -0.58 -14.64
C PRO A 42 18.40 -0.49 -14.03
N SER A 43 18.33 -0.18 -12.73
CA SER A 43 17.04 0.00 -12.01
C SER A 43 16.29 1.25 -12.50
N LEU A 44 17.02 2.27 -12.98
CA LEU A 44 16.47 3.50 -13.52
C LEU A 44 17.05 3.79 -14.92
N THR A 45 16.18 3.79 -15.91
CA THR A 45 16.55 4.20 -17.28
C THR A 45 16.67 5.73 -17.40
N ARG A 46 17.21 6.21 -18.53
CA ARG A 46 17.22 7.65 -18.83
C ARG A 46 15.81 8.23 -18.91
N LYS A 47 14.86 7.43 -19.41
CA LYS A 47 13.44 7.84 -19.49
C LYS A 47 12.86 7.98 -18.08
N ASP A 48 13.04 6.99 -17.22
CA ASP A 48 12.53 7.03 -15.85
C ASP A 48 13.03 8.27 -15.09
N LYS A 49 14.31 8.61 -15.25
CA LYS A 49 14.89 9.82 -14.64
C LYS A 49 14.25 11.12 -15.14
N LYS A 50 13.82 11.18 -16.41
CA LYS A 50 13.05 12.32 -16.95
C LYS A 50 11.62 12.35 -16.39
N ASP A 51 10.95 11.19 -16.38
CA ASP A 51 9.58 11.06 -15.91
C ASP A 51 9.49 11.39 -14.41
N ILE A 52 10.46 10.95 -13.60
CA ILE A 52 10.55 11.30 -12.17
C ILE A 52 10.69 12.81 -11.97
N LYS A 53 11.58 13.49 -12.72
CA LYS A 53 11.74 14.95 -12.63
C LYS A 53 10.42 15.65 -12.92
N TYR A 54 9.76 15.27 -14.02
CA TYR A 54 8.45 15.82 -14.38
C TYR A 54 7.40 15.55 -13.29
N GLY A 55 7.37 14.33 -12.75
CA GLY A 55 6.47 13.99 -11.66
C GLY A 55 6.69 14.85 -10.40
N ILE A 56 7.96 15.10 -10.02
CA ILE A 56 8.30 15.97 -8.89
C ILE A 56 7.79 17.39 -9.13
N GLU A 57 7.96 17.93 -10.34
CA GLU A 57 7.46 19.26 -10.74
C GLU A 57 5.92 19.33 -10.66
N LYS A 58 5.22 18.21 -10.93
CA LYS A 58 3.77 18.09 -10.82
C LYS A 58 3.27 17.76 -9.41
N GLY A 59 4.18 17.56 -8.45
CA GLY A 59 3.83 17.35 -7.05
C GLY A 59 3.29 15.95 -6.76
N ILE A 60 3.90 14.91 -7.33
CA ILE A 60 3.53 13.51 -7.01
C ILE A 60 3.86 13.19 -5.56
N ASP A 61 3.03 12.33 -4.96
CA ASP A 61 3.18 11.87 -3.58
C ASP A 61 3.85 10.50 -3.46
N PHE A 62 3.77 9.68 -4.53
CA PHE A 62 4.24 8.29 -4.52
C PHE A 62 5.00 7.95 -5.80
N ILE A 63 6.03 7.12 -5.64
CA ILE A 63 6.73 6.46 -6.75
C ILE A 63 6.76 4.96 -6.50
N ALA A 64 6.34 4.15 -7.46
CA ALA A 64 6.48 2.71 -7.44
C ALA A 64 7.62 2.30 -8.39
N LEU A 65 8.71 1.77 -7.85
CA LEU A 65 9.87 1.30 -8.60
C LEU A 65 9.62 -0.12 -9.11
N SER A 66 9.47 -0.28 -10.43
CA SER A 66 9.33 -1.60 -11.07
C SER A 66 10.62 -2.39 -11.02
N PHE A 67 10.49 -3.71 -10.98
CA PHE A 67 11.61 -4.67 -10.94
C PHE A 67 12.66 -4.31 -9.89
N CYS A 68 12.20 -3.98 -8.67
CA CYS A 68 13.08 -3.73 -7.54
C CYS A 68 13.67 -5.06 -7.05
N ARG A 69 14.91 -5.32 -7.40
CA ARG A 69 15.61 -6.60 -7.16
C ARG A 69 16.45 -6.58 -5.90
N THR A 70 16.92 -5.40 -5.51
CA THR A 70 17.82 -5.23 -4.36
C THR A 70 17.60 -3.88 -3.66
N LYS A 71 18.12 -3.78 -2.43
CA LYS A 71 18.19 -2.50 -1.71
C LYS A 71 18.92 -1.41 -2.50
N LYS A 72 19.93 -1.79 -3.31
CA LYS A 72 20.71 -0.82 -4.12
C LYS A 72 19.85 -0.08 -5.14
N ASP A 73 18.84 -0.74 -5.69
CA ASP A 73 17.91 -0.13 -6.65
C ASP A 73 17.12 1.02 -5.99
N LEU A 74 16.68 0.81 -4.74
CA LEU A 74 16.04 1.85 -3.94
C LEU A 74 17.01 2.97 -3.54
N ASP A 75 18.24 2.62 -3.17
CA ASP A 75 19.26 3.60 -2.80
C ASP A 75 19.60 4.50 -4.02
N GLU A 76 19.66 3.95 -5.25
CA GLU A 76 19.82 4.72 -6.48
C GLU A 76 18.68 5.70 -6.70
N LEU A 77 17.42 5.23 -6.59
CA LEU A 77 16.23 6.07 -6.72
C LEU A 77 16.24 7.18 -5.66
N LYS A 78 16.47 6.85 -4.40
CA LYS A 78 16.51 7.81 -3.29
C LYS A 78 17.60 8.87 -3.47
N LYS A 79 18.78 8.46 -3.93
CA LYS A 79 19.85 9.37 -4.28
C LYS A 79 19.44 10.32 -5.40
N PHE A 80 18.72 9.82 -6.41
CA PHE A 80 18.24 10.64 -7.52
C PHE A 80 17.16 11.64 -7.05
N LEU A 81 16.27 11.25 -6.15
CA LEU A 81 15.25 12.14 -5.56
C LEU A 81 15.85 13.27 -4.71
N GLY A 82 17.02 13.07 -4.10
CA GLY A 82 17.70 14.07 -3.28
C GLY A 82 16.77 14.63 -2.19
N LYS A 83 16.66 15.97 -2.10
CA LYS A 83 15.78 16.64 -1.12
C LYS A 83 14.28 16.36 -1.33
N GLY A 84 13.86 15.89 -2.51
CA GLY A 84 12.49 15.51 -2.82
C GLY A 84 12.02 14.28 -2.05
N ILE A 85 12.92 13.44 -1.56
CA ILE A 85 12.62 12.20 -0.83
C ILE A 85 11.71 12.41 0.38
N ASN A 86 11.84 13.55 1.07
CA ASN A 86 11.03 13.83 2.26
C ASN A 86 9.53 14.03 1.95
N LYS A 87 9.19 14.30 0.69
CA LYS A 87 7.82 14.55 0.24
C LYS A 87 7.19 13.37 -0.48
N ILE A 88 7.99 12.42 -0.97
CA ILE A 88 7.55 11.32 -1.82
C ILE A 88 7.77 10.00 -1.08
N GLU A 89 6.78 9.13 -1.06
CA GLU A 89 6.94 7.74 -0.58
C GLU A 89 7.35 6.84 -1.75
N VAL A 90 8.32 5.95 -1.49
CA VAL A 90 8.85 5.02 -2.48
C VAL A 90 8.36 3.61 -2.20
N PHE A 91 7.58 3.06 -3.12
CA PHE A 91 7.14 1.67 -3.11
C PHE A 91 8.04 0.82 -3.98
N ALA A 92 8.48 -0.31 -3.46
CA ALA A 92 9.21 -1.31 -4.21
C ALA A 92 8.23 -2.32 -4.82
N LYS A 93 8.21 -2.46 -6.15
CA LYS A 93 7.42 -3.50 -6.80
C LYS A 93 8.25 -4.79 -6.84
N ILE A 94 7.72 -5.83 -6.23
CA ILE A 94 8.32 -7.17 -6.24
C ILE A 94 7.70 -7.93 -7.40
N GLU A 95 8.51 -8.19 -8.43
CA GLU A 95 8.06 -8.68 -9.73
C GLU A 95 8.83 -9.90 -10.24
N ASP A 96 9.97 -10.23 -9.60
CA ASP A 96 10.82 -11.34 -10.01
C ASP A 96 11.37 -12.16 -8.83
N GLN A 97 12.05 -13.26 -9.14
CA GLN A 97 12.63 -14.18 -8.16
C GLN A 97 13.72 -13.52 -7.31
N GLN A 98 14.48 -12.57 -7.87
CA GLN A 98 15.54 -11.87 -7.14
C GLN A 98 14.94 -10.90 -6.11
N GLY A 99 13.90 -10.16 -6.50
CA GLY A 99 13.13 -9.30 -5.58
C GLY A 99 12.51 -10.10 -4.44
N LEU A 100 11.93 -11.28 -4.73
CA LEU A 100 11.40 -12.19 -3.70
C LEU A 100 12.47 -12.63 -2.70
N LYS A 101 13.63 -13.05 -3.19
CA LYS A 101 14.75 -13.47 -2.34
C LYS A 101 15.23 -12.35 -1.41
N ASN A 102 15.16 -11.11 -1.86
CA ASN A 102 15.61 -9.93 -1.12
C ASN A 102 14.47 -9.15 -0.45
N ALA A 103 13.25 -9.70 -0.40
CA ALA A 103 12.05 -8.97 0.01
C ALA A 103 12.17 -8.28 1.38
N GLU A 104 12.83 -8.90 2.36
CA GLU A 104 13.04 -8.30 3.68
C GLU A 104 13.95 -7.06 3.62
N LEU A 105 15.06 -7.14 2.89
CA LEU A 105 15.99 -6.02 2.74
C LEU A 105 15.34 -4.87 1.96
N ILE A 106 14.54 -5.20 0.94
CA ILE A 106 13.78 -4.25 0.13
C ILE A 106 12.70 -3.60 1.00
N ALA A 107 11.90 -4.38 1.74
CA ALA A 107 10.87 -3.85 2.63
C ALA A 107 11.47 -2.89 3.65
N ASN A 108 12.57 -3.27 4.31
CA ASN A 108 13.23 -2.39 5.27
C ASN A 108 13.69 -1.06 4.65
N ALA A 109 14.11 -1.07 3.39
CA ALA A 109 14.64 0.09 2.68
C ALA A 109 13.59 0.94 1.95
N SER A 110 12.34 0.49 1.80
CA SER A 110 11.25 1.19 1.13
C SER A 110 10.25 1.82 2.12
N ASP A 111 9.30 2.60 1.63
CA ASP A 111 8.15 3.09 2.41
C ASP A 111 6.96 2.12 2.31
N GLY A 112 6.94 1.29 1.27
CA GLY A 112 5.97 0.23 1.07
C GLY A 112 6.44 -0.76 0.02
N ILE A 113 5.74 -1.89 -0.08
CA ILE A 113 5.95 -2.89 -1.11
C ILE A 113 4.67 -3.08 -1.93
N MET A 114 4.84 -3.40 -3.22
CA MET A 114 3.74 -3.76 -4.09
C MET A 114 3.94 -5.19 -4.59
N VAL A 115 2.95 -6.02 -4.36
CA VAL A 115 2.86 -7.39 -4.85
C VAL A 115 2.31 -7.34 -6.27
N ALA A 116 3.18 -7.37 -7.27
CA ALA A 116 2.83 -7.26 -8.68
C ALA A 116 2.58 -8.67 -9.26
N ARG A 117 1.37 -9.19 -9.03
CA ARG A 117 1.01 -10.60 -9.30
C ARG A 117 1.15 -10.99 -10.76
N GLY A 118 0.90 -10.05 -11.68
CA GLY A 118 1.00 -10.31 -13.12
C GLY A 118 2.40 -10.78 -13.54
N ASP A 119 3.45 -10.03 -13.14
CA ASP A 119 4.83 -10.38 -13.45
C ASP A 119 5.32 -11.55 -12.59
N LEU A 120 4.97 -11.59 -11.30
CA LEU A 120 5.33 -12.70 -10.40
C LEU A 120 4.78 -14.04 -10.89
N GLY A 121 3.56 -14.07 -11.45
CA GLY A 121 2.96 -15.28 -11.99
C GLY A 121 3.65 -15.82 -13.25
N ILE A 122 4.45 -14.97 -13.93
CA ILE A 122 5.30 -15.37 -15.04
C ILE A 122 6.68 -15.82 -14.56
N GLU A 123 7.23 -15.11 -13.58
CA GLU A 123 8.58 -15.31 -13.06
C GLU A 123 8.68 -16.48 -12.06
N THR A 124 7.53 -16.97 -11.55
CA THR A 124 7.46 -18.05 -10.57
C THR A 124 6.44 -19.10 -11.00
N ASP A 125 6.42 -20.25 -10.33
CA ASP A 125 5.30 -21.18 -10.49
C ASP A 125 4.01 -20.53 -10.01
N ILE A 126 3.03 -20.42 -10.88
CA ILE A 126 1.74 -19.77 -10.62
C ILE A 126 1.00 -20.40 -9.43
N THR A 127 1.20 -21.70 -9.20
CA THR A 127 0.61 -22.40 -8.04
C THR A 127 1.13 -21.90 -6.70
N ASN A 128 2.31 -21.28 -6.68
CA ASN A 128 2.91 -20.67 -5.50
C ASN A 128 2.51 -19.20 -5.29
N LEU A 129 1.84 -18.58 -6.25
CA LEU A 129 1.52 -17.14 -6.19
C LEU A 129 0.72 -16.72 -4.93
N PRO A 130 -0.31 -17.48 -4.48
CA PRO A 130 -1.01 -17.14 -3.23
C PRO A 130 -0.11 -17.19 -2.00
N TYR A 131 0.81 -18.16 -1.93
CA TYR A 131 1.78 -18.26 -0.84
C TYR A 131 2.79 -17.08 -0.87
N ILE A 132 3.26 -16.72 -2.05
CA ILE A 132 4.16 -15.58 -2.28
C ILE A 132 3.49 -14.28 -1.84
N GLN A 133 2.25 -14.02 -2.27
CA GLN A 133 1.47 -12.85 -1.87
C GLN A 133 1.38 -12.74 -0.35
N ARG A 134 0.94 -13.80 0.31
CA ARG A 134 0.82 -13.86 1.78
C ARG A 134 2.14 -13.55 2.47
N ASN A 135 3.26 -14.10 2.00
CA ASN A 135 4.58 -13.86 2.57
C ASN A 135 5.05 -12.41 2.37
N LEU A 136 4.76 -11.80 1.23
CA LEU A 136 5.09 -10.39 0.98
C LEU A 136 4.27 -9.45 1.86
N ILE A 137 2.97 -9.71 2.02
CA ILE A 137 2.11 -8.95 2.96
C ILE A 137 2.63 -9.10 4.39
N LYS A 138 2.93 -10.33 4.82
CA LYS A 138 3.53 -10.60 6.13
C LYS A 138 4.86 -9.85 6.31
N THR A 139 5.73 -9.87 5.31
CA THR A 139 6.99 -9.13 5.34
C THR A 139 6.75 -7.62 5.48
N GLY A 140 5.84 -7.06 4.69
CA GLY A 140 5.44 -5.66 4.83
C GLY A 140 4.98 -5.34 6.25
N ALA A 141 4.07 -6.12 6.80
CA ALA A 141 3.55 -5.95 8.16
C ALA A 141 4.67 -6.02 9.22
N GLN A 142 5.57 -7.01 9.13
CA GLN A 142 6.69 -7.18 10.08
C GLN A 142 7.68 -6.01 10.09
N TYR A 143 7.88 -5.36 8.95
CA TYR A 143 8.73 -4.17 8.82
C TYR A 143 7.95 -2.85 8.96
N GLY A 144 6.65 -2.91 9.28
CA GLY A 144 5.80 -1.73 9.42
C GLY A 144 5.62 -0.95 8.11
N LYS A 145 5.61 -1.63 6.97
CA LYS A 145 5.50 -1.05 5.63
C LYS A 145 4.12 -1.26 5.04
N LYS A 146 3.67 -0.30 4.24
CA LYS A 146 2.43 -0.42 3.48
C LYS A 146 2.56 -1.51 2.43
N THR A 147 1.51 -2.29 2.21
CA THR A 147 1.49 -3.33 1.20
C THR A 147 0.33 -3.09 0.23
N VAL A 148 0.66 -3.02 -1.05
CA VAL A 148 -0.32 -2.91 -2.14
C VAL A 148 -0.37 -4.21 -2.89
N VAL A 149 -1.54 -4.83 -3.03
CA VAL A 149 -1.75 -5.96 -3.93
C VAL A 149 -2.27 -5.44 -5.27
N ALA A 150 -1.59 -5.81 -6.35
CA ALA A 150 -1.82 -5.25 -7.67
C ALA A 150 -2.01 -6.33 -8.72
N THR A 151 -2.77 -5.99 -9.76
CA THR A 151 -3.08 -6.76 -10.97
C THR A 151 -4.00 -7.96 -10.77
N GLN A 152 -4.78 -8.28 -11.81
CA GLN A 152 -5.65 -9.46 -11.88
C GLN A 152 -6.63 -9.57 -10.71
N LEU A 153 -7.24 -8.44 -10.27
CA LEU A 153 -8.22 -8.42 -9.20
C LEU A 153 -9.65 -8.61 -9.73
N LEU A 154 -10.03 -7.85 -10.76
CA LEU A 154 -11.33 -7.90 -11.42
C LEU A 154 -11.15 -8.01 -12.95
N GLU A 155 -10.21 -8.80 -13.41
CA GLU A 155 -9.78 -8.85 -14.82
C GLU A 155 -10.92 -9.24 -15.75
N THR A 156 -11.85 -10.10 -15.32
CA THR A 156 -13.03 -10.43 -16.10
C THR A 156 -13.93 -9.23 -16.36
N MET A 157 -13.91 -8.23 -15.47
CA MET A 157 -14.69 -7.00 -15.60
C MET A 157 -14.11 -6.01 -16.61
N ILE A 158 -12.98 -6.28 -17.23
CA ILE A 158 -12.53 -5.53 -18.41
C ILE A 158 -13.60 -5.62 -19.50
N GLU A 159 -14.22 -6.79 -19.68
CA GLU A 159 -15.22 -7.08 -20.70
C GLU A 159 -16.63 -7.33 -20.16
N ASN A 160 -16.77 -7.78 -18.90
CA ASN A 160 -18.04 -8.19 -18.29
C ASN A 160 -18.48 -7.23 -17.18
N PRO A 161 -19.79 -7.01 -16.99
CA PRO A 161 -20.31 -6.07 -15.98
C PRO A 161 -20.23 -6.59 -14.53
N HIS A 162 -19.92 -7.88 -14.32
CA HIS A 162 -19.87 -8.52 -13.02
C HIS A 162 -18.60 -9.35 -12.87
N PRO A 163 -18.01 -9.37 -11.65
CA PRO A 163 -16.84 -10.19 -11.36
C PRO A 163 -17.20 -11.67 -11.26
N SER A 164 -16.21 -12.53 -11.46
CA SER A 164 -16.31 -13.95 -11.14
C SER A 164 -16.27 -14.16 -9.62
N ARG A 165 -16.80 -15.31 -9.16
CA ARG A 165 -16.72 -15.69 -7.74
C ARG A 165 -15.27 -15.89 -7.27
N ALA A 166 -14.40 -16.33 -8.16
CA ALA A 166 -12.96 -16.49 -7.86
C ALA A 166 -12.30 -15.16 -7.56
N GLU A 167 -12.58 -14.11 -8.36
CA GLU A 167 -12.05 -12.75 -8.14
C GLU A 167 -12.56 -12.15 -6.83
N VAL A 168 -13.84 -12.33 -6.51
CA VAL A 168 -14.40 -11.89 -5.23
C VAL A 168 -13.67 -12.55 -4.05
N SER A 169 -13.42 -13.88 -4.14
CA SER A 169 -12.71 -14.63 -3.12
C SER A 169 -11.25 -14.20 -3.00
N ASP A 170 -10.59 -13.92 -4.13
CA ASP A 170 -9.19 -13.48 -4.18
C ASP A 170 -9.00 -12.09 -3.54
N ILE A 171 -9.88 -11.14 -3.85
CA ILE A 171 -9.91 -9.82 -3.23
C ILE A 171 -10.12 -9.93 -1.71
N ALA A 172 -11.11 -10.71 -1.29
CA ALA A 172 -11.39 -10.92 0.13
C ALA A 172 -10.18 -11.53 0.86
N ASN A 173 -9.49 -12.50 0.23
CA ASN A 173 -8.28 -13.11 0.79
C ASN A 173 -7.15 -12.08 0.98
N ALA A 174 -6.91 -11.18 0.02
CA ALA A 174 -5.92 -10.12 0.17
C ALA A 174 -6.22 -9.18 1.36
N VAL A 175 -7.52 -8.91 1.62
CA VAL A 175 -7.97 -8.14 2.79
C VAL A 175 -7.72 -8.93 4.08
N TYR A 176 -8.07 -10.21 4.13
CA TYR A 176 -7.82 -11.08 5.31
C TYR A 176 -6.33 -11.21 5.62
N GLU A 177 -5.49 -11.21 4.61
CA GLU A 177 -4.03 -11.19 4.75
C GLU A 177 -3.51 -9.86 5.27
N GLY A 178 -4.32 -8.80 5.27
CA GLY A 178 -3.98 -7.49 5.82
C GLY A 178 -3.31 -6.54 4.83
N ALA A 179 -3.55 -6.68 3.53
CA ALA A 179 -3.13 -5.68 2.54
C ALA A 179 -3.63 -4.28 2.91
N ASP A 180 -2.82 -3.26 2.67
CA ASP A 180 -3.19 -1.85 2.97
C ASP A 180 -3.99 -1.22 1.84
N ALA A 181 -3.72 -1.62 0.61
CA ALA A 181 -4.44 -1.15 -0.57
C ALA A 181 -4.51 -2.24 -1.66
N LEU A 182 -5.51 -2.13 -2.49
CA LEU A 182 -5.72 -2.95 -3.68
C LEU A 182 -5.70 -2.05 -4.92
N MET A 183 -5.00 -2.46 -5.98
CA MET A 183 -4.84 -1.65 -7.17
C MET A 183 -5.50 -2.30 -8.39
N LEU A 184 -6.49 -1.64 -8.97
CA LEU A 184 -7.02 -1.94 -10.30
C LEU A 184 -6.10 -1.39 -11.38
N SER A 185 -6.00 -2.06 -12.50
CA SER A 185 -5.11 -1.73 -13.63
C SER A 185 -5.92 -1.60 -14.93
N GLY A 186 -5.97 -2.66 -15.73
CA GLY A 186 -6.73 -2.72 -16.98
C GLY A 186 -8.21 -2.47 -16.78
N GLU A 187 -8.77 -2.92 -15.67
CA GLU A 187 -10.16 -2.83 -15.30
C GLU A 187 -10.70 -1.38 -15.32
N THR A 188 -9.85 -0.42 -14.93
CA THR A 188 -10.21 1.01 -14.88
C THR A 188 -9.56 1.85 -15.98
N SER A 189 -8.50 1.36 -16.65
CA SER A 189 -7.78 2.13 -17.67
C SER A 189 -8.26 1.86 -19.10
N VAL A 190 -8.68 0.63 -19.38
CA VAL A 190 -9.16 0.21 -20.72
C VAL A 190 -10.46 -0.59 -20.67
N GLY A 191 -10.92 -1.00 -19.47
CA GLY A 191 -12.12 -1.80 -19.28
C GLY A 191 -13.41 -1.05 -19.65
N LYS A 192 -14.45 -1.80 -19.94
CA LYS A 192 -15.79 -1.27 -20.28
C LYS A 192 -16.56 -0.77 -19.06
N TYR A 193 -16.23 -1.22 -17.86
CA TYR A 193 -16.99 -1.00 -16.62
C TYR A 193 -16.14 -0.40 -15.47
N PRO A 194 -15.41 0.72 -15.70
CA PRO A 194 -14.45 1.24 -14.71
C PRO A 194 -15.09 1.66 -13.38
N ILE A 195 -16.27 2.25 -13.43
CA ILE A 195 -16.99 2.70 -12.22
C ILE A 195 -17.50 1.51 -11.41
N GLU A 196 -18.07 0.53 -12.10
CA GLU A 196 -18.56 -0.72 -11.50
C GLU A 196 -17.43 -1.50 -10.86
N CYS A 197 -16.25 -1.57 -11.49
CA CYS A 197 -15.05 -2.20 -10.90
C CYS A 197 -14.70 -1.57 -9.55
N VAL A 198 -14.67 -0.24 -9.45
CA VAL A 198 -14.36 0.44 -8.19
C VAL A 198 -15.44 0.17 -7.14
N LYS A 199 -16.72 0.16 -7.53
CA LYS A 199 -17.82 -0.17 -6.61
C LYS A 199 -17.71 -1.60 -6.09
N TYR A 200 -17.55 -2.61 -6.98
CA TYR A 200 -17.38 -4.00 -6.58
C TYR A 200 -16.16 -4.17 -5.66
N LEU A 201 -15.02 -3.59 -6.02
CA LEU A 201 -13.83 -3.64 -5.17
C LEU A 201 -14.12 -3.09 -3.77
N SER A 202 -14.74 -1.91 -3.70
CA SER A 202 -15.11 -1.28 -2.43
C SER A 202 -16.06 -2.14 -1.60
N ASP A 203 -17.12 -2.67 -2.21
CA ASP A 203 -18.12 -3.47 -1.52
C ASP A 203 -17.52 -4.79 -0.99
N ILE A 204 -16.66 -5.45 -1.78
CA ILE A 204 -15.96 -6.67 -1.36
C ILE A 204 -15.04 -6.37 -0.19
N VAL A 205 -14.24 -5.29 -0.24
CA VAL A 205 -13.35 -4.87 0.84
C VAL A 205 -14.14 -4.59 2.12
N LEU A 206 -15.19 -3.77 2.05
CA LEU A 206 -16.03 -3.44 3.21
C LEU A 206 -16.69 -4.69 3.84
N ASN A 207 -17.05 -5.68 3.04
CA ASN A 207 -17.57 -6.94 3.56
C ASN A 207 -16.49 -7.82 4.18
N ALA A 208 -15.31 -7.89 3.57
CA ALA A 208 -14.18 -8.67 4.08
C ALA A 208 -13.63 -8.09 5.39
N GLU A 209 -13.58 -6.76 5.53
CA GLU A 209 -13.12 -6.08 6.76
C GLU A 209 -13.98 -6.35 8.02
N LYS A 210 -15.18 -6.93 7.87
CA LYS A 210 -16.00 -7.40 9.01
C LYS A 210 -15.37 -8.62 9.71
N SER A 211 -14.50 -9.33 9.02
CA SER A 211 -13.78 -10.49 9.54
C SER A 211 -12.45 -10.09 10.17
N GLU A 212 -11.82 -11.00 10.88
CA GLU A 212 -10.48 -10.79 11.43
C GLU A 212 -9.40 -10.98 10.35
N THR A 213 -8.33 -10.20 10.43
CA THR A 213 -7.14 -10.38 9.62
C THR A 213 -6.25 -11.48 10.22
N LEU A 214 -5.19 -11.88 9.50
CA LEU A 214 -4.22 -12.88 9.99
C LEU A 214 -3.23 -12.33 11.04
N HIS A 215 -3.38 -11.06 11.45
CA HIS A 215 -2.62 -10.42 12.53
C HIS A 215 -1.09 -10.54 12.41
N PHE A 216 -0.54 -10.39 11.19
CA PHE A 216 0.90 -10.44 10.95
C PHE A 216 1.68 -9.34 11.67
N GLU A 217 1.01 -8.24 12.01
CA GLU A 217 1.54 -7.11 12.77
C GLU A 217 1.95 -7.48 14.20
N SER A 218 1.47 -8.59 14.75
CA SER A 218 1.88 -9.07 16.08
C SER A 218 3.38 -9.33 16.20
N ASN A 219 4.07 -9.51 15.06
CA ASN A 219 5.49 -9.84 14.96
C ASN A 219 6.34 -8.68 14.43
N PHE A 220 6.05 -7.43 14.77
CA PHE A 220 6.91 -6.30 14.42
C PHE A 220 8.37 -6.53 14.85
N ARG A 221 9.31 -6.33 13.92
CA ARG A 221 10.75 -6.49 14.16
C ARG A 221 11.37 -5.27 14.83
N GLN A 222 10.84 -4.07 14.59
CA GLN A 222 11.32 -2.84 15.22
C GLN A 222 10.31 -2.38 16.28
N LYS A 223 10.67 -2.54 17.54
CA LYS A 223 9.87 -2.08 18.68
C LYS A 223 10.50 -0.82 19.26
N THR A 224 9.80 0.30 19.12
CA THR A 224 10.14 1.58 19.73
C THR A 224 9.01 1.98 20.69
N ASP A 225 9.23 3.00 21.51
CA ASP A 225 8.20 3.53 22.40
C ASP A 225 6.93 3.92 21.64
N TRP A 226 7.07 4.43 20.42
CA TRP A 226 5.95 4.79 19.53
C TRP A 226 5.13 3.58 19.09
N HIS A 227 5.76 2.45 18.83
CA HIS A 227 5.05 1.19 18.55
C HIS A 227 4.31 0.70 19.79
N THR A 228 4.92 0.84 20.97
CA THR A 228 4.28 0.48 22.24
C THR A 228 3.07 1.36 22.52
N LEU A 229 3.20 2.67 22.32
CA LEU A 229 2.10 3.63 22.45
C LEU A 229 0.95 3.29 21.50
N ALA A 230 1.26 3.02 20.22
CA ALA A 230 0.26 2.68 19.22
C ALA A 230 -0.45 1.36 19.56
N ALA A 231 0.28 0.31 19.89
CA ALA A 231 -0.28 -0.98 20.30
C ALA A 231 -1.20 -0.83 21.52
N THR A 232 -0.74 -0.06 22.52
CA THR A 232 -1.52 0.21 23.73
C THR A 232 -2.79 0.98 23.42
N SER A 233 -2.71 1.97 22.52
CA SER A 233 -3.87 2.77 22.09
C SER A 233 -4.93 1.91 21.41
N VAL A 234 -4.53 1.02 20.49
CA VAL A 234 -5.45 0.09 19.82
C VAL A 234 -6.05 -0.90 20.81
N LYS A 235 -5.22 -1.49 21.69
CA LYS A 235 -5.67 -2.40 22.73
C LYS A 235 -6.65 -1.72 23.70
N LEU A 236 -6.38 -0.48 24.11
CA LEU A 236 -7.26 0.32 24.95
C LEU A 236 -8.58 0.59 24.23
N ALA A 237 -8.52 1.07 22.97
CA ALA A 237 -9.70 1.35 22.16
C ALA A 237 -10.61 0.12 22.02
N THR A 238 -10.03 -1.04 21.75
CA THR A 238 -10.77 -2.31 21.66
C THR A 238 -11.39 -2.69 23.02
N LYS A 239 -10.61 -2.61 24.11
CA LYS A 239 -11.08 -3.03 25.44
C LYS A 239 -12.23 -2.20 25.98
N ILE A 240 -12.27 -0.90 25.66
CA ILE A 240 -13.35 0.01 26.12
C ILE A 240 -14.47 0.16 25.08
N ASN A 241 -14.43 -0.60 23.98
CA ASN A 241 -15.34 -0.49 22.84
C ASN A 241 -15.43 0.97 22.33
N ALA A 242 -14.28 1.57 22.04
CA ALA A 242 -14.24 2.90 21.47
C ALA A 242 -14.81 2.91 20.04
N ASP A 243 -15.54 3.95 19.70
CA ASP A 243 -16.16 4.10 18.37
C ASP A 243 -15.14 4.50 17.30
N ALA A 244 -14.05 5.18 17.70
CA ALA A 244 -12.97 5.59 16.80
C ALA A 244 -11.70 5.93 17.56
N ILE A 245 -10.59 6.00 16.81
CA ILE A 245 -9.33 6.57 17.24
C ILE A 245 -9.14 7.90 16.50
N VAL A 246 -8.92 8.98 17.23
CA VAL A 246 -8.64 10.31 16.68
C VAL A 246 -7.16 10.62 16.89
N VAL A 247 -6.47 10.95 15.82
CA VAL A 247 -5.02 11.18 15.82
C VAL A 247 -4.73 12.59 15.33
N LEU A 248 -4.04 13.39 16.14
CA LEU A 248 -3.47 14.67 15.69
C LEU A 248 -2.01 14.43 15.30
N THR A 249 -1.67 14.60 14.02
CA THR A 249 -0.33 14.30 13.51
C THR A 249 0.12 15.32 12.47
N ARG A 250 1.37 15.75 12.52
CA ARG A 250 1.93 16.67 11.51
C ARG A 250 2.49 15.93 10.30
N SER A 251 3.22 14.84 10.54
CA SER A 251 3.89 14.04 9.51
C SER A 251 3.10 12.84 9.01
N GLY A 252 2.01 12.48 9.69
CA GLY A 252 1.27 11.23 9.44
C GLY A 252 1.86 10.01 10.16
N PHE A 253 3.02 10.13 10.80
CA PHE A 253 3.74 9.01 11.42
C PHE A 253 2.91 8.24 12.44
N THR A 254 2.29 8.94 13.40
CA THR A 254 1.47 8.32 14.44
C THR A 254 0.29 7.55 13.86
N ALA A 255 -0.44 8.16 12.90
CA ALA A 255 -1.56 7.50 12.23
C ALA A 255 -1.11 6.25 11.46
N ASN A 256 0.04 6.32 10.77
CA ASN A 256 0.64 5.19 10.09
C ASN A 256 0.96 4.05 11.07
N ILE A 257 1.62 4.31 12.19
CA ILE A 257 1.95 3.25 13.16
C ILE A 257 0.68 2.61 13.74
N ILE A 258 -0.33 3.41 14.10
CA ILE A 258 -1.58 2.90 14.67
C ILE A 258 -2.31 2.01 13.66
N SER A 259 -2.38 2.44 12.39
CA SER A 259 -2.97 1.65 11.30
C SER A 259 -2.31 0.28 11.12
N ARG A 260 -1.01 0.14 11.44
CA ARG A 260 -0.31 -1.16 11.36
C ARG A 260 -0.89 -2.22 12.28
N TYR A 261 -1.51 -1.82 13.38
CA TYR A 261 -2.18 -2.74 14.31
C TYR A 261 -3.61 -3.09 13.87
N LYS A 262 -4.03 -2.69 12.65
CA LYS A 262 -5.31 -3.05 12.02
C LYS A 262 -6.50 -2.95 12.98
N PRO A 263 -6.75 -1.77 13.61
CA PRO A 263 -7.88 -1.62 14.51
C PRO A 263 -9.21 -1.80 13.76
N LYS A 264 -10.20 -2.43 14.41
CA LYS A 264 -11.54 -2.64 13.82
C LYS A 264 -12.37 -1.35 13.74
N MET A 265 -12.00 -0.30 14.49
CA MET A 265 -12.64 1.01 14.44
C MET A 265 -11.87 1.95 13.51
N PRO A 266 -12.52 2.96 12.90
CA PRO A 266 -11.87 3.94 12.03
C PRO A 266 -10.84 4.79 12.80
N ILE A 267 -9.79 5.19 12.10
CA ILE A 267 -8.79 6.16 12.55
C ILE A 267 -9.06 7.48 11.83
N TYR A 268 -9.49 8.51 12.54
CA TYR A 268 -9.59 9.87 12.00
C TYR A 268 -8.27 10.60 12.25
N ALA A 269 -7.44 10.72 11.21
CA ALA A 269 -6.14 11.36 11.29
C ALA A 269 -6.22 12.82 10.83
N PHE A 270 -6.08 13.75 11.75
CA PHE A 270 -6.03 15.17 11.48
C PHE A 270 -4.59 15.64 11.30
N THR A 271 -4.33 16.37 10.22
CA THR A 271 -3.01 16.93 9.94
C THR A 271 -3.11 18.35 9.38
N ASN A 272 -2.15 19.20 9.75
CA ASN A 272 -2.01 20.55 9.20
C ASN A 272 -1.05 20.61 7.99
N ASN A 273 -0.61 19.46 7.48
CA ASN A 273 0.30 19.33 6.35
C ASN A 273 -0.36 18.58 5.19
N ARG A 274 -0.52 19.24 4.04
CA ARG A 274 -1.15 18.66 2.84
C ARG A 274 -0.39 17.45 2.29
N ALA A 275 0.95 17.48 2.27
CA ALA A 275 1.74 16.35 1.81
C ALA A 275 1.55 15.13 2.73
N SER A 276 1.47 15.34 4.05
CA SER A 276 1.17 14.26 5.00
C SER A 276 -0.26 13.72 4.81
N GLN A 277 -1.22 14.59 4.51
CA GLN A 277 -2.58 14.18 4.17
C GLN A 277 -2.58 13.25 2.96
N SER A 278 -1.93 13.63 1.86
CA SER A 278 -1.82 12.80 0.65
C SER A 278 -1.18 11.44 0.94
N LYS A 279 -0.09 11.42 1.70
CA LYS A 279 0.60 10.16 2.07
C LYS A 279 -0.27 9.20 2.88
N LEU A 280 -1.19 9.72 3.68
CA LEU A 280 -2.12 8.91 4.46
C LEU A 280 -3.26 8.31 3.61
N SER A 281 -3.48 8.76 2.38
CA SER A 281 -4.61 8.32 1.53
C SER A 281 -4.59 6.83 1.18
N ILE A 282 -3.42 6.19 1.20
CA ILE A 282 -3.24 4.75 0.98
C ILE A 282 -2.91 3.98 2.28
N THR A 283 -3.22 4.57 3.43
CA THR A 283 -3.05 3.92 4.73
C THR A 283 -4.38 3.30 5.13
N SER A 284 -4.41 1.98 5.31
CA SER A 284 -5.66 1.28 5.63
C SER A 284 -6.28 1.77 6.94
N THR A 285 -7.60 1.76 7.03
CA THR A 285 -8.39 2.19 8.18
C THR A 285 -8.27 3.68 8.56
N VAL A 286 -7.51 4.50 7.79
CA VAL A 286 -7.28 5.91 8.08
C VAL A 286 -8.12 6.81 7.18
N GLU A 287 -8.99 7.60 7.81
CA GLU A 287 -9.64 8.75 7.19
C GLU A 287 -8.78 9.99 7.45
N ASN A 288 -8.11 10.51 6.42
CA ASN A 288 -7.18 11.63 6.55
C ASN A 288 -7.88 12.97 6.34
N ILE A 289 -7.77 13.85 7.33
CA ILE A 289 -8.51 15.10 7.38
C ILE A 289 -7.54 16.28 7.56
N TYR A 290 -7.61 17.26 6.66
CA TYR A 290 -6.86 18.50 6.86
C TYR A 290 -7.52 19.36 7.93
N LEU A 291 -6.73 19.77 8.93
CA LEU A 291 -7.15 20.68 9.98
C LEU A 291 -5.99 21.61 10.34
N ARG A 292 -6.23 22.90 10.35
CA ARG A 292 -5.23 23.88 10.85
C ARG A 292 -5.16 23.79 12.37
N PHE A 293 -3.98 23.45 12.89
CA PHE A 293 -3.79 23.32 14.33
C PHE A 293 -3.70 24.69 15.03
N SER A 294 -4.40 24.80 16.15
CA SER A 294 -4.27 25.92 17.09
C SER A 294 -3.00 25.75 17.94
N LYS A 295 -2.52 26.84 18.54
CA LYS A 295 -1.50 26.79 19.59
C LYS A 295 -2.03 26.10 20.85
N ASN A 296 -3.34 26.15 21.08
CA ASN A 296 -4.00 25.43 22.17
C ASN A 296 -4.45 24.05 21.68
N HIS A 297 -3.93 22.99 22.29
CA HIS A 297 -4.23 21.61 21.93
C HIS A 297 -5.71 21.25 22.12
N GLU A 298 -6.35 21.72 23.21
CA GLU A 298 -7.78 21.48 23.45
C GLU A 298 -8.65 22.14 22.38
N ALA A 299 -8.29 23.34 21.94
CA ALA A 299 -8.98 24.00 20.84
C ALA A 299 -8.86 23.21 19.53
N THR A 300 -7.71 22.58 19.27
CA THR A 300 -7.53 21.72 18.10
C THR A 300 -8.38 20.45 18.19
N ILE A 301 -8.46 19.83 19.36
CA ILE A 301 -9.31 18.64 19.60
C ILE A 301 -10.79 19.00 19.41
N SER A 302 -11.23 20.15 19.97
CA SER A 302 -12.60 20.64 19.79
C SER A 302 -12.94 20.86 18.33
N GLN A 303 -12.07 21.55 17.57
CA GLN A 303 -12.25 21.74 16.13
C GLN A 303 -12.29 20.42 15.36
N ALA A 304 -11.48 19.43 15.73
CA ALA A 304 -11.52 18.10 15.13
C ALA A 304 -12.89 17.42 15.38
N PHE A 305 -13.42 17.52 16.59
CA PHE A 305 -14.73 16.98 16.93
C PHE A 305 -15.87 17.70 16.21
N ASP A 306 -15.80 19.03 16.07
CA ASP A 306 -16.75 19.80 15.29
C ASP A 306 -16.78 19.37 13.81
N LEU A 307 -15.60 19.10 13.22
CA LEU A 307 -15.52 18.55 11.85
C LEU A 307 -16.14 17.16 11.75
N LEU A 308 -15.89 16.28 12.72
CA LEU A 308 -16.50 14.94 12.74
C LEU A 308 -18.02 15.04 12.88
N LYS A 309 -18.53 15.95 13.68
CA LYS A 309 -19.97 16.18 13.87
C LYS A 309 -20.63 16.72 12.59
N ASN A 310 -20.04 17.78 12.03
CA ASN A 310 -20.69 18.56 10.96
C ASN A 310 -20.49 17.91 9.58
N ARG A 311 -19.27 17.49 9.25
CA ARG A 311 -18.91 16.97 7.94
C ARG A 311 -19.13 15.46 7.83
N TYR A 312 -18.74 14.71 8.85
CA TYR A 312 -18.86 13.24 8.87
C TYR A 312 -20.16 12.77 9.49
N LYS A 313 -21.01 13.71 9.96
CA LYS A 313 -22.35 13.44 10.51
C LYS A 313 -22.34 12.40 11.64
N ILE A 314 -21.26 12.32 12.39
CA ILE A 314 -21.18 11.47 13.57
C ILE A 314 -22.12 12.04 14.63
N LYS A 315 -23.08 11.24 15.09
CA LYS A 315 -24.12 11.66 16.03
C LYS A 315 -24.17 10.75 17.25
N GLY A 316 -24.74 11.28 18.34
CA GLY A 316 -24.95 10.56 19.59
C GLY A 316 -23.70 10.49 20.46
N LYS A 317 -23.87 9.91 21.64
CA LYS A 317 -22.76 9.69 22.58
C LYS A 317 -21.78 8.67 21.99
N LYS A 318 -20.57 9.10 21.71
CA LYS A 318 -19.48 8.30 21.17
C LYS A 318 -18.27 8.38 22.09
N LYS A 319 -17.50 7.32 22.16
CA LYS A 319 -16.27 7.25 22.94
C LYS A 319 -15.08 7.18 22.00
N PHE A 320 -14.18 8.11 22.09
CA PHE A 320 -12.99 8.17 21.25
C PHE A 320 -11.71 8.02 22.07
N ILE A 321 -10.72 7.36 21.49
CA ILE A 321 -9.33 7.46 21.93
C ILE A 321 -8.70 8.58 21.15
N VAL A 322 -8.23 9.61 21.82
CA VAL A 322 -7.52 10.73 21.21
C VAL A 322 -6.03 10.59 21.48
N ILE A 323 -5.24 10.65 20.40
CA ILE A 323 -3.78 10.53 20.44
C ILE A 323 -3.20 11.81 19.88
N SER A 324 -2.44 12.52 20.72
CA SER A 324 -1.87 13.82 20.37
C SER A 324 -0.51 14.01 21.04
N GLY A 325 0.30 14.94 20.51
CA GLY A 325 1.45 15.49 21.21
C GLY A 325 0.97 16.65 22.10
N VAL A 326 1.19 16.56 23.41
CA VAL A 326 0.87 17.63 24.36
C VAL A 326 2.12 18.48 24.65
N PHE A 327 3.26 17.81 24.82
CA PHE A 327 4.55 18.42 25.12
C PHE A 327 5.56 18.32 23.97
N SER A 328 5.26 17.52 22.95
CA SER A 328 6.13 17.31 21.79
C SER A 328 5.48 17.80 20.49
N ASP A 329 6.18 18.66 19.79
CA ASP A 329 5.77 19.12 18.47
C ASP A 329 5.99 18.08 17.36
N ILE A 330 6.72 17.00 17.66
CA ILE A 330 7.18 16.03 16.67
C ILE A 330 6.38 14.73 16.74
N TYR A 331 6.11 14.22 17.94
CA TYR A 331 5.46 12.93 18.16
C TYR A 331 4.31 13.01 19.16
N ALA A 332 3.40 12.02 19.07
CA ALA A 332 2.35 11.89 20.07
C ALA A 332 2.96 11.38 21.39
N ASP A 333 2.56 11.98 22.50
CA ASP A 333 3.02 11.68 23.86
C ASP A 333 1.87 11.45 24.85
N ALA A 334 0.61 11.56 24.38
CA ALA A 334 -0.57 11.39 25.21
C ALA A 334 -1.64 10.52 24.54
N ILE A 335 -2.27 9.67 25.36
CA ILE A 335 -3.47 8.90 25.03
C ILE A 335 -4.58 9.36 25.95
N GLN A 336 -5.71 9.77 25.41
CA GLN A 336 -6.84 10.30 26.17
C GLN A 336 -8.12 9.55 25.79
N ILE A 337 -8.98 9.31 26.78
CA ILE A 337 -10.35 8.86 26.55
C ILE A 337 -11.24 10.08 26.52
N ARG A 338 -11.96 10.31 25.43
CA ARG A 338 -12.85 11.45 25.26
C ARG A 338 -14.25 10.99 24.89
N ASN A 339 -15.25 11.59 25.54
CA ASN A 339 -16.63 11.41 25.14
C ASN A 339 -17.00 12.50 24.14
N PHE A 340 -17.52 12.06 23.01
CA PHE A 340 -18.08 12.92 21.98
C PHE A 340 -19.59 13.01 22.22
N ILE A 341 -20.13 14.20 22.26
CA ILE A 341 -21.55 14.48 22.58
C ILE A 341 -22.16 15.31 21.45
#